data_6c81da957b7d74b83072bdcabfe5c4e0
#
_entry.id   6c81da957b7d74b83072bdcabfe5c4e0
#
_cell.length_a   1.000
_cell.length_b   1.000
_cell.length_c   1.000
_cell.angle_alpha   90.00
_cell.angle_beta   90.00
_cell.angle_gamma   90.00
#
_symmetry.space_group_name_H-M   'P 1'
#
loop_
_entity.id
_entity.type
_entity.pdbx_description
1 polymer ?
#
loop_
_entity_poly.entity_id
_entity_poly.type
_entity_poly.pdbx_seq_one_letter_code
_entity_poly.pdbx_strand_id
1 'polypeptide(L)'
;MVRMSEALPKVADRPQLRRWLRFLALLQALGLAAAILLLQRRGMPAGAALGWVLGSWALVLWLSAAGGFAVKALHGDWPASARGARDIATLLVESAWMLRLFLCDMSWRAAPMHLEPGDRRAPVLLVHGFLCNGAVWRPLEGELRAAGLRYAAVSLQPSYRDFERQLADLRAAVDWLRARSGHDRVLLVGHSMGGLLVRAFAGSSPQLVAGAIMVAAPHHGTALGDLIHGIEGGPPSPRARWLQDFNRHSDERLPVPALNLWSGDDNIVVPAASSALRGVAERRTDGYGHMALIAAHDARLALSTAILDLLKRLEQAA
;
A
#
# COMPACT_ATOMS: atom_id res chain seq x y z
N MET A 1 -35.01 7.29 -12.82
CA MET A 1 -33.91 7.59 -11.87
C MET A 1 -33.40 6.27 -11.33
N VAL A 2 -32.35 5.71 -11.96
CA VAL A 2 -31.75 4.43 -11.53
C VAL A 2 -31.02 4.70 -10.23
N ARG A 3 -31.39 4.02 -9.12
CA ARG A 3 -30.59 4.01 -7.89
C ARG A 3 -29.23 3.40 -8.21
N MET A 4 -28.24 4.24 -8.44
CA MET A 4 -26.87 3.78 -8.55
C MET A 4 -26.48 3.11 -7.22
N SER A 5 -25.98 1.89 -7.29
CA SER A 5 -25.48 1.14 -6.12
C SER A 5 -24.46 1.99 -5.37
N GLU A 6 -24.61 2.13 -4.05
CA GLU A 6 -23.65 2.83 -3.20
C GLU A 6 -22.30 2.07 -3.11
N ALA A 7 -22.30 0.79 -3.43
CA ALA A 7 -21.12 -0.07 -3.39
C ALA A 7 -20.18 0.18 -4.56
N LEU A 8 -18.89 0.04 -4.32
CA LEU A 8 -17.86 -0.04 -5.36
C LEU A 8 -18.22 -1.12 -6.41
N PRO A 9 -17.82 -0.95 -7.68
CA PRO A 9 -18.00 -1.98 -8.69
C PRO A 9 -17.45 -3.31 -8.17
N LYS A 10 -18.13 -4.43 -8.46
CA LYS A 10 -17.68 -5.78 -8.03
C LYS A 10 -16.25 -6.10 -8.48
N VAL A 11 -15.78 -5.50 -9.55
CA VAL A 11 -14.39 -5.62 -10.02
C VAL A 11 -13.39 -4.89 -9.14
N ALA A 12 -13.79 -3.81 -8.48
CA ALA A 12 -12.94 -2.99 -7.62
C ALA A 12 -13.19 -3.22 -6.10
N ASP A 13 -14.12 -4.10 -5.74
CA ASP A 13 -14.37 -4.53 -4.35
C ASP A 13 -14.44 -6.06 -4.28
N ARG A 14 -13.30 -6.70 -4.38
CA ARG A 14 -13.20 -8.16 -4.30
C ARG A 14 -12.64 -8.59 -2.95
N PRO A 15 -13.38 -9.35 -2.15
CA PRO A 15 -12.96 -9.73 -0.79
C PRO A 15 -12.02 -10.95 -0.74
N GLN A 16 -11.42 -11.38 -1.86
CA GLN A 16 -10.64 -12.63 -1.93
C GLN A 16 -9.48 -12.65 -0.93
N LEU A 17 -8.62 -11.64 -0.93
CA LEU A 17 -7.49 -11.58 0.00
C LEU A 17 -7.97 -11.58 1.46
N ARG A 18 -9.02 -10.84 1.78
CA ARG A 18 -9.59 -10.82 3.14
C ARG A 18 -10.05 -12.22 3.59
N ARG A 19 -10.66 -13.01 2.70
CA ARG A 19 -11.06 -14.40 3.00
C ARG A 19 -9.83 -15.29 3.24
N TRP A 20 -8.81 -15.17 2.41
CA TRP A 20 -7.55 -15.89 2.60
C TRP A 20 -6.83 -15.49 3.88
N LEU A 21 -6.72 -14.21 4.20
CA LEU A 21 -6.11 -13.73 5.44
C LEU A 21 -6.85 -14.26 6.68
N ARG A 22 -8.19 -14.26 6.65
CA ARG A 22 -9.00 -14.86 7.73
C ARG A 22 -8.77 -16.35 7.86
N PHE A 23 -8.77 -17.06 6.76
CA PHE A 23 -8.50 -18.49 6.76
C PHE A 23 -7.12 -18.80 7.35
N LEU A 24 -6.08 -18.08 6.92
CA LEU A 24 -4.73 -18.22 7.45
C LEU A 24 -4.66 -17.85 8.94
N ALA A 25 -5.32 -16.78 9.37
CA ALA A 25 -5.38 -16.40 10.79
C ALA A 25 -6.04 -17.48 11.65
N LEU A 26 -7.14 -18.08 11.18
CA LEU A 26 -7.81 -19.20 11.86
C LEU A 26 -6.93 -20.44 11.90
N LEU A 27 -6.27 -20.78 10.79
CA LEU A 27 -5.34 -21.91 10.72
C LEU A 27 -4.16 -21.71 11.69
N GLN A 28 -3.60 -20.51 11.74
CA GLN A 28 -2.55 -20.17 12.70
C GLN A 28 -3.05 -20.29 14.14
N ALA A 29 -4.23 -19.75 14.47
CA ALA A 29 -4.81 -19.85 15.80
C ALA A 29 -5.01 -21.32 16.24
N LEU A 30 -5.52 -22.17 15.34
CA LEU A 30 -5.67 -23.62 15.58
C LEU A 30 -4.31 -24.29 15.77
N GLY A 31 -3.31 -23.95 14.94
CA GLY A 31 -1.95 -24.48 15.07
C GLY A 31 -1.29 -24.10 16.39
N LEU A 32 -1.44 -22.82 16.81
CA LEU A 32 -0.95 -22.33 18.10
C LEU A 32 -1.62 -23.07 19.26
N ALA A 33 -2.95 -23.22 19.22
CA ALA A 33 -3.71 -23.97 20.23
C ALA A 33 -3.25 -25.44 20.32
N ALA A 34 -3.08 -26.09 19.17
CA ALA A 34 -2.58 -27.48 19.12
C ALA A 34 -1.17 -27.60 19.67
N ALA A 35 -0.27 -26.65 19.36
CA ALA A 35 1.08 -26.62 19.90
C ALA A 35 1.11 -26.44 21.42
N ILE A 36 0.28 -25.54 21.96
CA ILE A 36 0.14 -25.34 23.42
C ILE A 36 -0.31 -26.64 24.09
N LEU A 37 -1.37 -27.29 23.55
CA LEU A 37 -1.89 -28.54 24.09
C LEU A 37 -0.84 -29.67 24.05
N LEU A 38 -0.06 -29.75 22.95
CA LEU A 38 1.02 -30.74 22.82
C LEU A 38 2.13 -30.51 23.88
N LEU A 39 2.55 -29.27 24.08
CA LEU A 39 3.56 -28.94 25.11
C LEU A 39 3.05 -29.25 26.52
N GLN A 40 1.79 -28.95 26.80
CA GLN A 40 1.16 -29.32 28.07
C GLN A 40 1.10 -30.84 28.30
N ARG A 41 0.76 -31.61 27.25
CA ARG A 41 0.79 -33.11 27.33
C ARG A 41 2.18 -33.64 27.60
N ARG A 42 3.23 -32.88 27.26
CA ARG A 42 4.63 -33.22 27.56
C ARG A 42 5.09 -32.72 28.95
N GLY A 43 4.16 -32.24 29.79
CA GLY A 43 4.43 -31.80 31.16
C GLY A 43 4.84 -30.32 31.28
N MET A 44 4.77 -29.55 30.20
CA MET A 44 5.10 -28.12 30.29
C MET A 44 3.95 -27.35 30.97
N PRO A 45 4.21 -26.49 31.96
CA PRO A 45 3.18 -25.62 32.56
C PRO A 45 2.50 -24.75 31.51
N ALA A 46 1.19 -24.52 31.65
CA ALA A 46 0.38 -23.80 30.67
C ALA A 46 0.95 -22.41 30.30
N GLY A 47 1.39 -21.65 31.29
CA GLY A 47 2.00 -20.33 31.06
C GLY A 47 3.30 -20.40 30.27
N ALA A 48 4.14 -21.38 30.54
CA ALA A 48 5.39 -21.60 29.81
C ALA A 48 5.09 -22.05 28.35
N ALA A 49 4.16 -22.99 28.15
CA ALA A 49 3.74 -23.44 26.83
C ALA A 49 3.20 -22.25 25.98
N LEU A 50 2.35 -21.42 26.57
CA LEU A 50 1.82 -20.20 25.93
C LEU A 50 2.96 -19.23 25.56
N GLY A 51 3.88 -18.97 26.50
CA GLY A 51 5.02 -18.08 26.28
C GLY A 51 5.93 -18.55 25.14
N TRP A 52 6.26 -19.85 25.09
CA TRP A 52 7.07 -20.43 24.02
C TRP A 52 6.40 -20.33 22.65
N VAL A 53 5.11 -20.65 22.59
CA VAL A 53 4.37 -20.65 21.31
C VAL A 53 4.20 -19.21 20.80
N LEU A 54 3.76 -18.27 21.65
CA LEU A 54 3.59 -16.89 21.25
C LEU A 54 4.95 -16.22 20.94
N GLY A 55 5.99 -16.51 21.72
CA GLY A 55 7.34 -15.99 21.48
C GLY A 55 7.91 -16.48 20.15
N SER A 56 7.77 -17.76 19.84
CA SER A 56 8.21 -18.33 18.56
C SER A 56 7.45 -17.74 17.38
N TRP A 57 6.14 -17.57 17.53
CA TRP A 57 5.30 -16.93 16.52
C TRP A 57 5.67 -15.47 16.27
N ALA A 58 5.86 -14.70 17.35
CA ALA A 58 6.31 -13.31 17.27
C ALA A 58 7.69 -13.20 16.62
N LEU A 59 8.60 -14.12 16.93
CA LEU A 59 9.93 -14.19 16.31
C LEU A 59 9.84 -14.44 14.80
N VAL A 60 9.01 -15.37 14.34
CA VAL A 60 8.82 -15.66 12.91
C VAL A 60 8.28 -14.44 12.18
N LEU A 61 7.31 -13.75 12.76
CA LEU A 61 6.77 -12.52 12.18
C LEU A 61 7.80 -11.40 12.13
N TRP A 62 8.58 -11.24 13.19
CA TRP A 62 9.66 -10.28 13.24
C TRP A 62 10.76 -10.59 12.22
N LEU A 63 11.17 -11.86 12.09
CA LEU A 63 12.14 -12.31 11.08
C LEU A 63 11.63 -12.08 9.65
N SER A 64 10.32 -12.24 9.42
CA SER A 64 9.71 -11.96 8.11
C SER A 64 9.79 -10.47 7.75
N ALA A 65 9.55 -9.58 8.71
CA ALA A 65 9.74 -8.14 8.52
C ALA A 65 11.22 -7.77 8.37
N ALA A 66 12.09 -8.37 9.17
CA ALA A 66 13.54 -8.16 9.13
C ALA A 66 14.18 -8.65 7.81
N GLY A 67 13.55 -9.63 7.15
CA GLY A 67 14.02 -10.16 5.86
C GLY A 67 14.17 -9.08 4.80
N GLY A 68 13.25 -8.14 4.70
CA GLY A 68 13.35 -6.99 3.80
C GLY A 68 14.56 -6.10 4.11
N PHE A 69 14.81 -5.83 5.38
CA PHE A 69 16.01 -5.08 5.80
C PHE A 69 17.29 -5.84 5.55
N ALA A 70 17.31 -7.17 5.68
CA ALA A 70 18.45 -8.01 5.33
C ALA A 70 18.75 -7.94 3.83
N VAL A 71 17.75 -8.02 2.97
CA VAL A 71 17.90 -7.83 1.52
C VAL A 71 18.48 -6.44 1.21
N LYS A 72 17.98 -5.41 1.88
CA LYS A 72 18.50 -4.04 1.78
C LYS A 72 20.00 -3.97 2.12
N ALA A 73 20.39 -4.59 3.22
CA ALA A 73 21.80 -4.64 3.64
C ALA A 73 22.69 -5.37 2.62
N LEU A 74 22.22 -6.51 2.08
CA LEU A 74 22.94 -7.31 1.08
C LEU A 74 23.14 -6.55 -0.25
N HIS A 75 22.23 -5.64 -0.61
CA HIS A 75 22.35 -4.82 -1.81
C HIS A 75 23.12 -3.52 -1.59
N GLY A 76 23.76 -3.34 -0.42
CA GLY A 76 24.54 -2.13 -0.12
C GLY A 76 23.71 -0.84 -0.05
N ASP A 77 22.38 -0.96 0.04
CA ASP A 77 21.44 0.16 0.15
C ASP A 77 21.27 0.63 1.62
N TRP A 78 22.08 0.07 2.50
CA TRP A 78 22.15 0.49 3.90
C TRP A 78 22.92 1.80 3.98
N PRO A 79 22.40 2.86 4.60
CA PRO A 79 23.12 4.11 4.72
C PRO A 79 24.46 3.87 5.41
N ALA A 80 25.56 4.39 4.82
CA ALA A 80 26.94 4.23 5.33
C ALA A 80 27.13 4.74 6.78
N SER A 81 26.22 5.55 7.27
CA SER A 81 26.06 5.89 8.68
C SER A 81 25.02 4.97 9.32
N ALA A 82 25.41 3.71 9.60
CA ALA A 82 24.58 2.83 10.43
C ALA A 82 24.16 3.59 11.71
N ARG A 83 22.88 3.95 11.79
CA ARG A 83 22.34 4.82 12.86
C ARG A 83 21.87 3.99 14.05
N GLY A 84 22.27 2.73 14.14
CA GLY A 84 22.08 1.79 15.24
C GLY A 84 20.67 1.78 15.80
N ALA A 85 20.41 2.57 16.85
CA ALA A 85 19.11 2.62 17.51
C ALA A 85 17.95 3.07 16.61
N ARG A 86 18.21 3.93 15.63
CA ARG A 86 17.18 4.40 14.68
C ARG A 86 16.75 3.29 13.71
N ASP A 87 17.69 2.48 13.24
CA ASP A 87 17.41 1.36 12.33
C ASP A 87 16.57 0.29 13.03
N ILE A 88 16.88 0.01 14.30
CA ILE A 88 16.10 -0.88 15.15
C ILE A 88 14.69 -0.32 15.36
N ALA A 89 14.56 0.98 15.67
CA ALA A 89 13.26 1.62 15.82
C ALA A 89 12.42 1.55 14.53
N THR A 90 13.03 1.81 13.38
CA THR A 90 12.36 1.68 12.07
C THR A 90 11.87 0.25 11.83
N LEU A 91 12.71 -0.76 12.11
CA LEU A 91 12.34 -2.17 12.00
C LEU A 91 11.18 -2.52 12.94
N LEU A 92 11.21 -2.08 14.19
CA LEU A 92 10.14 -2.36 15.16
C LEU A 92 8.82 -1.70 14.76
N VAL A 93 8.86 -0.44 14.33
CA VAL A 93 7.68 0.31 13.86
C VAL A 93 7.09 -0.34 12.62
N GLU A 94 7.93 -0.70 11.65
CA GLU A 94 7.50 -1.38 10.43
C GLU A 94 6.84 -2.74 10.75
N SER A 95 7.48 -3.55 11.60
CA SER A 95 6.96 -4.85 12.03
C SER A 95 5.60 -4.72 12.71
N ALA A 96 5.45 -3.74 13.60
CA ALA A 96 4.19 -3.48 14.29
C ALA A 96 3.07 -3.08 13.32
N TRP A 97 3.37 -2.24 12.34
CA TRP A 97 2.39 -1.85 11.31
C TRP A 97 2.06 -2.99 10.36
N MET A 98 3.04 -3.78 9.91
CA MET A 98 2.78 -4.97 9.11
C MET A 98 1.83 -5.92 9.85
N LEU A 99 2.10 -6.23 11.12
CA LEU A 99 1.24 -7.07 11.95
C LEU A 99 -0.19 -6.51 12.04
N ARG A 100 -0.32 -5.25 12.43
CA ARG A 100 -1.64 -4.62 12.55
C ARG A 100 -2.41 -4.63 11.24
N LEU A 101 -1.78 -4.22 10.15
CA LEU A 101 -2.44 -4.14 8.84
C LEU A 101 -2.88 -5.52 8.34
N PHE A 102 -2.01 -6.54 8.41
CA PHE A 102 -2.33 -7.87 7.91
C PHE A 102 -3.26 -8.65 8.84
N LEU A 103 -3.06 -8.61 10.17
CA LEU A 103 -3.88 -9.39 11.10
C LEU A 103 -5.20 -8.70 11.45
N CYS A 104 -5.25 -7.38 11.47
CA CYS A 104 -6.43 -6.64 11.93
C CYS A 104 -7.14 -5.93 10.78
N ASP A 105 -6.49 -4.93 10.14
CA ASP A 105 -7.18 -4.04 9.22
C ASP A 105 -7.62 -4.78 7.95
N MET A 106 -6.70 -5.40 7.21
CA MET A 106 -7.00 -6.07 5.94
C MET A 106 -7.80 -7.37 6.10
N SER A 107 -7.68 -8.04 7.24
CA SER A 107 -8.40 -9.29 7.52
C SER A 107 -9.84 -9.06 7.94
N TRP A 108 -10.11 -8.02 8.76
CA TRP A 108 -11.40 -7.91 9.45
C TRP A 108 -12.18 -6.66 9.12
N ARG A 109 -11.54 -5.60 8.59
CA ARG A 109 -12.19 -4.32 8.31
C ARG A 109 -12.51 -4.17 6.81
N ALA A 110 -13.55 -3.40 6.50
CA ALA A 110 -13.85 -3.01 5.13
C ALA A 110 -12.88 -1.92 4.65
N ALA A 111 -12.70 -1.76 3.35
CA ALA A 111 -12.01 -0.62 2.77
C ALA A 111 -12.70 0.70 3.21
N PRO A 112 -11.95 1.74 3.58
CA PRO A 112 -12.55 3.00 4.00
C PRO A 112 -13.16 3.73 2.80
N MET A 113 -14.33 4.34 3.03
CA MET A 113 -15.06 5.12 2.05
C MET A 113 -15.90 6.20 2.75
N HIS A 114 -15.92 7.40 2.16
CA HIS A 114 -16.75 8.52 2.61
C HIS A 114 -17.11 9.40 1.40
N LEU A 115 -18.38 9.40 1.03
CA LEU A 115 -18.87 10.08 -0.18
C LEU A 115 -20.05 11.04 0.11
N GLU A 116 -20.16 11.50 1.37
CA GLU A 116 -21.20 12.44 1.73
C GLU A 116 -21.11 13.75 0.93
N PRO A 117 -22.24 14.34 0.53
CA PRO A 117 -22.25 15.61 -0.17
C PRO A 117 -21.69 16.76 0.69
N GLY A 118 -21.09 17.75 0.07
CA GLY A 118 -20.63 18.98 0.74
C GLY A 118 -19.24 19.43 0.34
N ASP A 119 -18.35 18.51 0.04
CA ASP A 119 -17.02 18.84 -0.48
C ASP A 119 -17.06 19.05 -2.01
N ARG A 120 -16.52 20.18 -2.48
CA ARG A 120 -16.42 20.52 -3.90
C ARG A 120 -15.10 20.10 -4.54
N ARG A 121 -14.13 19.67 -3.73
CA ARG A 121 -12.84 19.20 -4.21
C ARG A 121 -12.96 17.87 -4.96
N ALA A 122 -12.02 17.61 -5.85
CA ALA A 122 -11.95 16.33 -6.53
C ALA A 122 -11.90 15.17 -5.51
N PRO A 123 -12.73 14.11 -5.68
CA PRO A 123 -12.73 12.98 -4.76
C PRO A 123 -11.43 12.19 -4.85
N VAL A 124 -11.01 11.58 -3.75
CA VAL A 124 -9.75 10.85 -3.63
C VAL A 124 -9.98 9.36 -3.81
N LEU A 125 -9.29 8.73 -4.74
CA LEU A 125 -9.27 7.27 -4.92
C LEU A 125 -7.95 6.71 -4.40
N LEU A 126 -8.03 5.82 -3.40
CA LEU A 126 -6.89 5.20 -2.74
C LEU A 126 -6.64 3.81 -3.32
N VAL A 127 -5.44 3.57 -3.85
CA VAL A 127 -5.05 2.34 -4.56
C VAL A 127 -3.97 1.61 -3.79
N HIS A 128 -4.25 0.38 -3.37
CA HIS A 128 -3.32 -0.45 -2.59
C HIS A 128 -2.25 -1.13 -3.45
N GLY A 129 -1.21 -1.65 -2.78
CA GLY A 129 -0.12 -2.39 -3.38
C GLY A 129 -0.33 -3.91 -3.51
N PHE A 130 0.75 -4.60 -3.86
CA PHE A 130 0.80 -6.06 -3.97
C PHE A 130 0.47 -6.73 -2.63
N LEU A 131 -0.28 -7.84 -2.66
CA LEU A 131 -0.78 -8.57 -1.49
C LEU A 131 -1.54 -7.73 -0.45
N CYS A 132 -2.07 -6.58 -0.87
CA CYS A 132 -2.91 -5.74 -0.03
C CYS A 132 -4.36 -5.69 -0.53
N ASN A 133 -5.24 -5.11 0.25
CA ASN A 133 -6.59 -4.71 -0.13
C ASN A 133 -6.85 -3.27 0.34
N GLY A 134 -8.01 -2.70 -0.02
CA GLY A 134 -8.34 -1.31 0.30
C GLY A 134 -8.31 -0.97 1.80
N ALA A 135 -8.44 -1.96 2.69
CA ALA A 135 -8.38 -1.71 4.13
C ALA A 135 -6.97 -1.35 4.65
N VAL A 136 -5.93 -1.49 3.83
CA VAL A 136 -4.59 -0.97 4.14
C VAL A 136 -4.60 0.54 4.43
N TRP A 137 -5.59 1.26 3.89
CA TRP A 137 -5.77 2.71 4.05
C TRP A 137 -6.54 3.12 5.32
N ARG A 138 -6.95 2.14 6.16
CA ARG A 138 -7.66 2.43 7.42
C ARG A 138 -6.93 3.38 8.37
N PRO A 139 -5.60 3.33 8.52
CA PRO A 139 -4.91 4.30 9.35
C PRO A 139 -5.10 5.77 8.90
N LEU A 140 -5.20 6.02 7.59
CA LEU A 140 -5.36 7.36 7.01
C LEU A 140 -6.81 7.90 7.08
N GLU A 141 -7.79 7.04 7.36
CA GLU A 141 -9.22 7.38 7.31
C GLU A 141 -9.59 8.57 8.20
N GLY A 142 -9.00 8.62 9.41
CA GLY A 142 -9.28 9.70 10.38
C GLY A 142 -8.91 11.08 9.85
N GLU A 143 -7.75 11.21 9.25
CA GLU A 143 -7.23 12.46 8.69
C GLU A 143 -8.05 12.92 7.48
N LEU A 144 -8.42 12.01 6.59
CA LEU A 144 -9.24 12.33 5.42
C LEU A 144 -10.64 12.76 5.81
N ARG A 145 -11.22 12.10 6.80
CA ARG A 145 -12.55 12.44 7.33
C ARG A 145 -12.53 13.78 8.08
N ALA A 146 -11.52 14.02 8.92
CA ALA A 146 -11.35 15.29 9.62
C ALA A 146 -11.15 16.46 8.65
N ALA A 147 -10.53 16.21 7.50
CA ALA A 147 -10.38 17.20 6.42
C ALA A 147 -11.68 17.38 5.57
N GLY A 148 -12.76 16.64 5.85
CA GLY A 148 -14.02 16.69 5.12
C GLY A 148 -13.92 16.19 3.68
N LEU A 149 -12.93 15.35 3.35
CA LEU A 149 -12.70 14.87 1.99
C LEU A 149 -13.66 13.75 1.62
N ARG A 150 -14.06 13.70 0.34
CA ARG A 150 -14.70 12.53 -0.26
C ARG A 150 -13.62 11.59 -0.76
N TYR A 151 -13.67 10.34 -0.33
CA TYR A 151 -12.68 9.34 -0.70
C TYR A 151 -13.28 7.93 -0.77
N ALA A 152 -12.64 7.07 -1.55
CA ALA A 152 -12.89 5.64 -1.59
C ALA A 152 -11.56 4.88 -1.75
N ALA A 153 -11.41 3.79 -1.00
CA ALA A 153 -10.30 2.86 -1.20
C ALA A 153 -10.78 1.64 -1.96
N VAL A 154 -10.07 1.29 -3.04
CA VAL A 154 -10.41 0.12 -3.87
C VAL A 154 -9.75 -1.14 -3.35
N SER A 155 -10.33 -2.31 -3.68
CA SER A 155 -9.73 -3.63 -3.46
C SER A 155 -9.56 -4.33 -4.80
N LEU A 156 -8.48 -4.01 -5.50
CA LEU A 156 -8.10 -4.65 -6.78
C LEU A 156 -7.60 -6.06 -6.51
N GLN A 157 -8.45 -7.06 -6.74
CA GLN A 157 -8.20 -8.45 -6.35
C GLN A 157 -8.40 -9.42 -7.51
N PRO A 158 -7.61 -10.49 -7.56
CA PRO A 158 -6.43 -10.73 -6.73
C PRO A 158 -5.32 -9.74 -7.05
N SER A 159 -4.61 -9.26 -6.01
CA SER A 159 -3.54 -8.26 -6.13
C SER A 159 -2.26 -8.77 -6.82
N TYR A 160 -2.23 -10.06 -7.20
CA TYR A 160 -1.20 -10.72 -8.00
C TYR A 160 -1.63 -10.92 -9.46
N ARG A 161 -2.71 -10.27 -9.91
CA ARG A 161 -3.11 -10.31 -11.33
C ARG A 161 -2.14 -9.52 -12.20
N ASP A 162 -2.18 -9.85 -13.48
CA ASP A 162 -1.59 -9.09 -14.56
C ASP A 162 -1.88 -7.58 -14.42
N PHE A 163 -0.86 -6.77 -14.65
CA PHE A 163 -0.87 -5.32 -14.47
C PHE A 163 -1.97 -4.63 -15.31
N GLU A 164 -2.13 -5.04 -16.55
CA GLU A 164 -3.14 -4.49 -17.46
C GLU A 164 -4.57 -4.73 -16.97
N ARG A 165 -4.83 -5.91 -16.40
CA ARG A 165 -6.13 -6.21 -15.82
C ARG A 165 -6.41 -5.39 -14.55
N GLN A 166 -5.39 -5.13 -13.73
CA GLN A 166 -5.53 -4.25 -12.58
C GLN A 166 -5.76 -2.80 -13.02
N LEU A 167 -5.15 -2.37 -14.12
CA LEU A 167 -5.36 -1.05 -14.72
C LEU A 167 -6.81 -0.90 -15.24
N ALA A 168 -7.35 -1.93 -15.86
CA ALA A 168 -8.77 -1.95 -16.27
C ALA A 168 -9.73 -1.91 -15.07
N ASP A 169 -9.45 -2.66 -14.00
CA ASP A 169 -10.23 -2.62 -12.76
C ASP A 169 -10.14 -1.23 -12.09
N LEU A 170 -8.96 -0.59 -12.10
CA LEU A 170 -8.78 0.79 -11.63
C LEU A 170 -9.61 1.78 -12.46
N ARG A 171 -9.66 1.61 -13.79
CA ARG A 171 -10.51 2.40 -14.67
C ARG A 171 -11.97 2.35 -14.24
N ALA A 172 -12.50 1.15 -14.02
CA ALA A 172 -13.88 0.98 -13.57
C ALA A 172 -14.14 1.68 -12.23
N ALA A 173 -13.17 1.67 -11.30
CA ALA A 173 -13.27 2.37 -10.03
C ALA A 173 -13.25 3.89 -10.18
N VAL A 174 -12.41 4.42 -11.06
CA VAL A 174 -12.35 5.85 -11.40
C VAL A 174 -13.70 6.30 -12.00
N ASP A 175 -14.22 5.59 -12.99
CA ASP A 175 -15.48 5.92 -13.65
C ASP A 175 -16.65 5.87 -12.65
N TRP A 176 -16.67 4.88 -11.75
CA TRP A 176 -17.66 4.78 -10.68
C TRP A 176 -17.57 5.97 -9.72
N LEU A 177 -16.36 6.34 -9.26
CA LEU A 177 -16.20 7.43 -8.29
C LEU A 177 -16.58 8.77 -8.90
N ARG A 178 -16.24 9.00 -10.17
CA ARG A 178 -16.66 10.19 -10.93
C ARG A 178 -18.18 10.28 -11.01
N ALA A 179 -18.84 9.23 -11.46
CA ALA A 179 -20.29 9.18 -11.56
C ALA A 179 -20.99 9.38 -10.21
N ARG A 180 -20.41 8.82 -9.13
CA ARG A 180 -20.99 8.88 -7.78
C ARG A 180 -20.78 10.23 -7.10
N SER A 181 -19.66 10.89 -7.36
CA SER A 181 -19.32 12.18 -6.78
C SER A 181 -19.80 13.38 -7.61
N GLY A 182 -20.19 13.15 -8.87
CA GLY A 182 -20.53 14.23 -9.82
C GLY A 182 -19.32 15.04 -10.29
N HIS A 183 -18.09 14.51 -10.12
CA HIS A 183 -16.86 15.17 -10.56
C HIS A 183 -16.31 14.53 -11.84
N ASP A 184 -15.80 15.37 -12.74
CA ASP A 184 -15.19 14.91 -14.00
C ASP A 184 -13.83 14.24 -13.81
N ARG A 185 -13.11 14.59 -12.72
CA ARG A 185 -11.76 14.12 -12.43
C ARG A 185 -11.63 13.66 -10.99
N VAL A 186 -10.70 12.73 -10.74
CA VAL A 186 -10.37 12.21 -9.40
C VAL A 186 -8.90 12.46 -9.05
N LEU A 187 -8.59 12.67 -7.78
CA LEU A 187 -7.23 12.61 -7.27
C LEU A 187 -6.90 11.13 -6.98
N LEU A 188 -5.84 10.62 -7.60
CA LEU A 188 -5.36 9.25 -7.37
C LEU A 188 -4.23 9.24 -6.35
N VAL A 189 -4.32 8.34 -5.37
CA VAL A 189 -3.25 8.10 -4.39
C VAL A 189 -2.95 6.60 -4.38
N GLY A 190 -1.73 6.24 -4.77
CA GLY A 190 -1.32 4.84 -4.88
C GLY A 190 -0.14 4.50 -3.99
N HIS A 191 -0.21 3.37 -3.28
CA HIS A 191 0.89 2.84 -2.48
C HIS A 191 1.55 1.67 -3.17
N SER A 192 2.89 1.63 -3.17
CA SER A 192 3.66 0.50 -3.71
C SER A 192 3.30 0.23 -5.18
N MET A 193 2.95 -1.00 -5.56
CA MET A 193 2.45 -1.34 -6.90
C MET A 193 1.22 -0.50 -7.31
N GLY A 194 0.39 -0.08 -6.35
CA GLY A 194 -0.70 0.86 -6.61
C GLY A 194 -0.21 2.21 -7.12
N GLY A 195 0.99 2.65 -6.72
CA GLY A 195 1.63 3.85 -7.26
C GLY A 195 2.04 3.70 -8.73
N LEU A 196 2.47 2.50 -9.15
CA LEU A 196 2.71 2.21 -10.58
C LEU A 196 1.41 2.24 -11.38
N LEU A 197 0.32 1.68 -10.84
CA LEU A 197 -1.00 1.75 -11.48
C LEU A 197 -1.48 3.20 -11.62
N VAL A 198 -1.28 4.01 -10.58
CA VAL A 198 -1.60 5.45 -10.59
C VAL A 198 -0.78 6.18 -11.66
N ARG A 199 0.55 5.93 -11.72
CA ARG A 199 1.43 6.50 -12.76
C ARG A 199 0.95 6.13 -14.16
N ALA A 200 0.69 4.85 -14.42
CA ALA A 200 0.23 4.35 -15.71
C ALA A 200 -1.13 4.97 -16.11
N PHE A 201 -2.06 5.01 -15.18
CA PHE A 201 -3.40 5.55 -15.43
C PHE A 201 -3.36 7.07 -15.67
N ALA A 202 -2.60 7.81 -14.87
CA ALA A 202 -2.44 9.25 -15.03
C ALA A 202 -1.77 9.62 -16.36
N GLY A 203 -0.83 8.80 -16.84
CA GLY A 203 -0.19 8.98 -18.15
C GLY A 203 -1.13 8.66 -19.32
N SER A 204 -1.92 7.60 -19.23
CA SER A 204 -2.79 7.13 -20.32
C SER A 204 -4.18 7.78 -20.37
N SER A 205 -4.65 8.34 -19.26
CA SER A 205 -6.00 8.89 -19.14
C SER A 205 -6.03 10.21 -18.33
N PRO A 206 -5.19 11.22 -18.69
CA PRO A 206 -5.03 12.44 -17.90
C PRO A 206 -6.31 13.26 -17.77
N GLN A 207 -7.22 13.15 -18.73
CA GLN A 207 -8.52 13.84 -18.71
C GLN A 207 -9.45 13.38 -17.57
N LEU A 208 -9.19 12.21 -16.97
CA LEU A 208 -9.97 11.67 -15.85
C LEU A 208 -9.31 11.90 -14.49
N VAL A 209 -8.07 12.41 -14.49
CA VAL A 209 -7.22 12.54 -13.30
C VAL A 209 -7.02 14.01 -12.97
N ALA A 210 -7.41 14.43 -11.78
CA ALA A 210 -7.14 15.78 -11.30
C ALA A 210 -5.68 15.93 -10.86
N GLY A 211 -5.13 14.91 -10.24
CA GLY A 211 -3.74 14.82 -9.82
C GLY A 211 -3.38 13.42 -9.35
N ALA A 212 -2.10 13.15 -9.13
CA ALA A 212 -1.57 11.85 -8.76
C ALA A 212 -0.56 11.94 -7.61
N ILE A 213 -0.71 11.07 -6.61
CA ILE A 213 0.28 10.90 -5.54
C ILE A 213 0.71 9.44 -5.54
N MET A 214 1.99 9.17 -5.72
CA MET A 214 2.61 7.87 -5.62
C MET A 214 3.36 7.79 -4.28
N VAL A 215 3.16 6.70 -3.53
CA VAL A 215 3.80 6.50 -2.22
C VAL A 215 4.54 5.17 -2.23
N ALA A 216 5.85 5.20 -1.99
CA ALA A 216 6.72 4.02 -1.99
C ALA A 216 6.55 3.16 -3.26
N ALA A 217 6.35 3.78 -4.42
CA ALA A 217 6.13 3.06 -5.66
C ALA A 217 7.48 2.59 -6.24
N PRO A 218 7.61 1.29 -6.58
CA PRO A 218 8.84 0.74 -7.16
C PRO A 218 8.93 1.08 -8.66
N HIS A 219 9.15 2.35 -9.00
CA HIS A 219 9.17 2.83 -10.38
C HIS A 219 10.22 2.13 -11.25
N HIS A 220 11.32 1.70 -10.64
CA HIS A 220 12.40 0.95 -11.31
C HIS A 220 12.51 -0.50 -10.82
N GLY A 221 11.48 -1.00 -10.13
CA GLY A 221 11.41 -2.35 -9.58
C GLY A 221 12.02 -2.48 -8.19
N THR A 222 12.06 -3.70 -7.69
CA THR A 222 12.66 -4.06 -6.39
C THR A 222 13.39 -5.39 -6.47
N ALA A 223 14.52 -5.49 -5.78
CA ALA A 223 15.28 -6.73 -5.65
C ALA A 223 14.47 -7.88 -5.03
N LEU A 224 13.50 -7.56 -4.17
CA LEU A 224 12.55 -8.55 -3.66
C LEU A 224 11.69 -9.16 -4.78
N GLY A 225 11.43 -8.42 -5.85
CA GLY A 225 10.77 -8.94 -7.05
C GLY A 225 11.60 -10.01 -7.77
N ASP A 226 12.93 -9.91 -7.72
CA ASP A 226 13.82 -10.94 -8.30
C ASP A 226 13.78 -12.25 -7.51
N LEU A 227 13.59 -12.21 -6.18
CA LEU A 227 13.51 -13.40 -5.34
C LEU A 227 12.23 -14.24 -5.60
N ILE A 228 11.17 -13.60 -6.09
CA ILE A 228 9.90 -14.24 -6.43
C ILE A 228 9.68 -14.23 -7.95
N HIS A 229 10.80 -14.23 -8.70
CA HIS A 229 10.76 -14.26 -10.16
C HIS A 229 10.05 -15.51 -10.68
N GLY A 230 9.12 -15.32 -11.61
CA GLY A 230 8.31 -16.42 -12.20
C GLY A 230 6.90 -16.54 -11.62
N ILE A 231 6.54 -15.81 -10.58
CA ILE A 231 5.13 -15.67 -10.15
C ILE A 231 4.49 -14.60 -11.03
N GLU A 232 3.57 -15.02 -11.90
CA GLU A 232 2.76 -14.11 -12.71
C GLU A 232 2.02 -13.12 -11.80
N GLY A 233 2.15 -11.81 -12.08
CA GLY A 233 1.59 -10.75 -11.23
C GLY A 233 2.34 -10.50 -9.91
N GLY A 234 3.54 -11.05 -9.74
CA GLY A 234 4.42 -10.79 -8.60
C GLY A 234 4.87 -9.33 -8.50
N PRO A 235 5.59 -8.96 -7.40
CA PRO A 235 6.12 -7.62 -7.25
C PRO A 235 7.06 -7.29 -8.43
N PRO A 236 7.13 -6.02 -8.83
CA PRO A 236 7.86 -5.62 -10.02
C PRO A 236 9.36 -5.84 -9.84
N SER A 237 9.88 -6.89 -10.48
CA SER A 237 11.33 -7.10 -10.62
C SER A 237 11.90 -6.03 -11.57
N PRO A 238 13.10 -5.49 -11.30
CA PRO A 238 13.81 -4.62 -12.27
C PRO A 238 14.05 -5.30 -13.62
N ARG A 239 14.07 -6.64 -13.64
CA ARG A 239 14.27 -7.48 -14.84
C ARG A 239 12.96 -7.84 -15.54
N ALA A 240 11.80 -7.53 -14.93
CA ALA A 240 10.50 -7.82 -15.53
C ALA A 240 10.32 -7.03 -16.85
N ARG A 241 10.10 -7.75 -17.96
CA ARG A 241 9.97 -7.13 -19.30
C ARG A 241 8.87 -6.08 -19.33
N TRP A 242 7.72 -6.35 -18.70
CA TRP A 242 6.61 -5.41 -18.66
C TRP A 242 7.00 -4.07 -18.00
N LEU A 243 7.79 -4.09 -16.91
CA LEU A 243 8.22 -2.86 -16.23
C LEU A 243 9.25 -2.10 -17.07
N GLN A 244 10.18 -2.82 -17.71
CA GLN A 244 11.14 -2.21 -18.63
C GLN A 244 10.44 -1.60 -19.84
N ASP A 245 9.45 -2.30 -20.43
CA ASP A 245 8.64 -1.80 -21.53
C ASP A 245 7.81 -0.59 -21.08
N PHE A 246 7.17 -0.67 -19.92
CA PHE A 246 6.45 0.45 -19.33
C PHE A 246 7.35 1.68 -19.17
N ASN A 247 8.55 1.53 -18.59
CA ASN A 247 9.47 2.65 -18.39
C ASN A 247 10.06 3.20 -19.69
N ARG A 248 10.19 2.38 -20.75
CA ARG A 248 10.65 2.84 -22.08
C ARG A 248 9.60 3.65 -22.82
N HIS A 249 8.32 3.35 -22.62
CA HIS A 249 7.23 3.95 -23.37
C HIS A 249 6.42 4.99 -22.58
N SER A 250 6.62 5.09 -21.27
CA SER A 250 5.99 6.10 -20.42
C SER A 250 6.97 7.20 -20.03
N ASP A 251 6.55 8.45 -20.25
CA ASP A 251 7.29 9.59 -19.72
C ASP A 251 7.31 9.50 -18.19
N GLU A 252 8.44 9.82 -17.56
CA GLU A 252 8.51 10.01 -16.12
C GLU A 252 7.78 11.29 -15.68
N ARG A 253 7.67 12.26 -16.58
CA ARG A 253 6.86 13.48 -16.39
C ARG A 253 5.39 13.15 -16.66
N LEU A 254 4.56 13.27 -15.64
CA LEU A 254 3.12 13.06 -15.78
C LEU A 254 2.43 14.30 -16.37
N PRO A 255 1.41 14.13 -17.23
CA PRO A 255 0.63 15.22 -17.82
C PRO A 255 -0.37 15.85 -16.85
N VAL A 256 -0.33 15.47 -15.59
CA VAL A 256 -1.17 15.98 -14.49
C VAL A 256 -0.30 16.41 -13.32
N PRO A 257 -0.75 17.31 -12.45
CA PRO A 257 -0.05 17.64 -11.21
C PRO A 257 0.19 16.38 -10.38
N ALA A 258 1.45 16.11 -10.04
CA ALA A 258 1.83 14.87 -9.37
C ALA A 258 2.88 15.08 -8.29
N LEU A 259 2.86 14.19 -7.29
CA LEU A 259 3.81 14.13 -6.19
C LEU A 259 4.24 12.69 -5.95
N ASN A 260 5.53 12.47 -5.79
CA ASN A 260 6.11 11.19 -5.43
C ASN A 260 6.67 11.24 -4.01
N LEU A 261 6.19 10.34 -3.14
CA LEU A 261 6.60 10.24 -1.73
C LEU A 261 7.33 8.93 -1.52
N TRP A 262 8.53 8.96 -0.92
CA TRP A 262 9.29 7.74 -0.68
C TRP A 262 10.21 7.88 0.54
N SER A 263 10.73 6.76 1.03
CA SER A 263 11.63 6.68 2.16
C SER A 263 12.94 6.00 1.78
N GLY A 264 14.06 6.58 2.20
CA GLY A 264 15.35 5.92 2.09
C GLY A 264 15.48 4.68 2.98
N ASP A 265 14.58 4.52 3.96
CA ASP A 265 14.54 3.37 4.86
C ASP A 265 13.49 2.32 4.47
N ASP A 266 12.94 2.41 3.25
CA ASP A 266 12.02 1.40 2.71
C ASP A 266 12.71 0.01 2.66
N ASN A 267 12.03 -0.99 3.21
CA ASN A 267 12.52 -2.37 3.33
C ASN A 267 11.94 -3.32 2.27
N ILE A 268 11.02 -2.85 1.44
CA ILE A 268 10.38 -3.62 0.37
C ILE A 268 10.85 -3.14 -1.00
N VAL A 269 10.94 -1.83 -1.22
CA VAL A 269 11.54 -1.29 -2.45
C VAL A 269 13.04 -1.16 -2.24
N VAL A 270 13.79 -2.09 -2.81
CA VAL A 270 15.25 -2.18 -2.67
C VAL A 270 15.90 -2.22 -4.05
N PRO A 271 16.83 -1.31 -4.37
CA PRO A 271 17.24 -0.17 -3.54
C PRO A 271 16.13 0.86 -3.38
N ALA A 272 16.10 1.61 -2.27
CA ALA A 272 15.04 2.60 -2.00
C ALA A 272 14.97 3.69 -3.10
N ALA A 273 16.10 4.01 -3.73
CA ALA A 273 16.19 4.92 -4.88
C ALA A 273 15.37 4.44 -6.11
N SER A 274 14.96 3.17 -6.17
CA SER A 274 14.01 2.66 -7.20
C SER A 274 12.64 3.32 -7.11
N SER A 275 12.33 3.96 -5.98
CA SER A 275 11.10 4.76 -5.81
C SER A 275 11.23 6.18 -6.37
N ALA A 276 12.43 6.68 -6.69
CA ALA A 276 12.59 8.02 -7.26
C ALA A 276 11.99 8.07 -8.68
N LEU A 277 11.36 9.21 -9.03
CA LEU A 277 10.74 9.44 -10.33
C LEU A 277 11.08 10.82 -10.85
N ARG A 278 11.91 10.90 -11.89
CA ARG A 278 12.34 12.18 -12.48
C ARG A 278 11.14 12.90 -13.11
N GLY A 279 11.18 14.23 -13.08
CA GLY A 279 10.13 15.05 -13.72
C GLY A 279 8.83 15.19 -12.95
N VAL A 280 8.74 14.58 -11.76
CA VAL A 280 7.64 14.76 -10.79
C VAL A 280 8.20 15.37 -9.51
N ALA A 281 7.41 16.22 -8.84
CA ALA A 281 7.79 16.70 -7.52
C ALA A 281 7.99 15.56 -6.54
N GLU A 282 9.09 15.56 -5.79
CA GLU A 282 9.43 14.50 -4.87
C GLU A 282 9.49 14.98 -3.43
N ARG A 283 9.08 14.11 -2.51
CA ARG A 283 9.33 14.28 -1.07
C ARG A 283 9.88 12.97 -0.52
N ARG A 284 11.12 13.02 -0.06
CA ARG A 284 11.74 11.93 0.67
C ARG A 284 11.50 12.10 2.17
N THR A 285 11.06 11.02 2.84
CA THR A 285 10.77 11.00 4.28
C THR A 285 11.43 9.77 4.90
N ASP A 286 12.62 9.96 5.46
CA ASP A 286 13.40 8.86 6.07
C ASP A 286 12.88 8.50 7.47
N GLY A 287 13.21 7.29 7.94
CA GLY A 287 12.82 6.75 9.24
C GLY A 287 11.55 5.89 9.21
N TYR A 288 11.01 5.62 8.03
CA TYR A 288 9.83 4.76 7.85
C TYR A 288 10.13 3.63 6.89
N GLY A 289 9.74 2.42 7.28
CA GLY A 289 9.65 1.29 6.36
C GLY A 289 8.46 1.43 5.41
N HIS A 290 8.29 0.45 4.56
CA HIS A 290 7.32 0.46 3.45
C HIS A 290 5.86 0.68 3.88
N MET A 291 5.40 -0.08 4.89
CA MET A 291 4.03 0.03 5.37
C MET A 291 3.85 1.19 6.37
N ALA A 292 4.88 1.48 7.16
CA ALA A 292 4.88 2.58 8.10
C ALA A 292 4.74 3.93 7.39
N LEU A 293 5.20 4.06 6.14
CA LEU A 293 5.12 5.30 5.35
C LEU A 293 3.67 5.75 5.08
N ILE A 294 2.70 4.83 5.09
CA ILE A 294 1.27 5.16 4.94
C ILE A 294 0.47 5.03 6.25
N ALA A 295 1.07 4.46 7.30
CA ALA A 295 0.34 4.06 8.49
C ALA A 295 0.84 4.74 9.77
N ALA A 296 2.15 5.02 9.92
CA ALA A 296 2.71 5.69 11.07
C ALA A 296 2.18 7.13 11.19
N HIS A 297 2.04 7.62 12.41
CA HIS A 297 1.34 8.87 12.71
C HIS A 297 1.85 10.06 11.87
N ASP A 298 3.12 10.37 11.95
CA ASP A 298 3.67 11.56 11.28
C ASP A 298 3.73 11.37 9.76
N ALA A 299 3.99 10.14 9.27
CA ALA A 299 4.01 9.83 7.85
C ALA A 299 2.61 10.01 7.22
N ARG A 300 1.54 9.53 7.88
CA ARG A 300 0.18 9.72 7.38
C ARG A 300 -0.31 11.17 7.49
N LEU A 301 0.12 11.92 8.52
CA LEU A 301 -0.12 13.37 8.57
C LEU A 301 0.56 14.09 7.40
N ALA A 302 1.80 13.73 7.08
CA ALA A 302 2.51 14.27 5.93
C ALA A 302 1.81 13.92 4.61
N LEU A 303 1.29 12.68 4.49
CA LEU A 303 0.51 12.25 3.32
C LEU A 303 -0.83 12.99 3.22
N SER A 304 -1.58 13.12 4.31
CA SER A 304 -2.85 13.85 4.31
C SER A 304 -2.65 15.33 3.97
N THR A 305 -1.59 15.96 4.49
CA THR A 305 -1.20 17.32 4.13
C THR A 305 -0.87 17.43 2.64
N ALA A 306 -0.12 16.46 2.09
CA ALA A 306 0.20 16.43 0.66
C ALA A 306 -1.05 16.31 -0.22
N ILE A 307 -2.03 15.50 0.19
CA ILE A 307 -3.34 15.38 -0.49
C ILE A 307 -4.06 16.74 -0.48
N LEU A 308 -4.15 17.38 0.68
CA LEU A 308 -4.83 18.66 0.84
C LEU A 308 -4.15 19.79 0.04
N ASP A 309 -2.83 19.85 0.08
CA ASP A 309 -2.06 20.87 -0.65
C ASP A 309 -2.24 20.70 -2.17
N LEU A 310 -2.25 19.47 -2.66
CA LEU A 310 -2.48 19.21 -4.07
C LEU A 310 -3.91 19.60 -4.48
N LEU A 311 -4.92 19.24 -3.68
CA LEU A 311 -6.31 19.62 -3.94
C LEU A 311 -6.50 21.13 -3.94
N LYS A 312 -5.90 21.87 -2.99
CA LYS A 312 -5.94 23.34 -2.97
C LYS A 312 -5.34 23.98 -4.22
N ARG A 313 -4.19 23.47 -4.70
CA ARG A 313 -3.56 23.95 -5.95
C ARG A 313 -4.44 23.70 -7.16
N LEU A 314 -5.14 22.57 -7.20
CA LEU A 314 -6.06 22.23 -8.28
C LEU A 314 -7.28 23.18 -8.31
N GLU A 315 -7.82 23.57 -7.14
CA GLU A 315 -8.90 24.56 -7.04
C GLU A 315 -8.46 25.96 -7.48
N GLN A 316 -7.21 26.34 -7.21
CA GLN A 316 -6.67 27.65 -7.60
C GLN A 316 -6.35 27.74 -9.11
N ALA A 317 -6.18 26.62 -9.78
CA ALA A 317 -5.85 26.52 -11.21
C ALA A 317 -7.07 26.30 -12.11
N ALA A 318 -8.25 26.05 -11.54
CA ALA A 318 -9.52 25.80 -12.24
C ALA A 318 -10.32 27.10 -12.41
#